data_d757844500c0b815e308cfbe9e908736
#
_entry.id   d757844500c0b815e308cfbe9e908736
#
_cell.length_a   1.000
_cell.length_b   1.000
_cell.length_c   1.000
_cell.angle_alpha   90.00
_cell.angle_beta   90.00
_cell.angle_gamma   90.00
#
_symmetry.space_group_name_H-M   'P 1'
#
loop_
_entity.id
_entity.type
_entity.pdbx_description
1 polymer ?
#
loop_
_entity_poly.entity_id
_entity_poly.type
_entity_poly.pdbx_seq_one_letter_code
_entity_poly.pdbx_strand_id
1 'polypeptide(L)'
;MKTSTSKRLRWNVAIWLAAGLFMTSTAGMASGPILPDPKAEARHHPQIEETANGIPLVNITAPSSGGVSRNEYETFNVPDKGAILNNSYTLSKTELAGYVQGNNNMAERPAKIIVNEVTGAGPTSMDGFLEVAGNRA
;
A
#
# COMPACT_ATOMS: atom_id res chain seq x y z
N MET A 1 -39.02 32.50 -68.24
CA MET A 1 -37.63 32.48 -67.79
C MET A 1 -37.63 32.31 -66.29
N LYS A 2 -37.43 31.10 -65.75
CA LYS A 2 -37.36 30.84 -64.32
C LYS A 2 -35.92 30.46 -63.98
N THR A 3 -35.23 31.36 -63.27
CA THR A 3 -33.91 31.12 -62.74
C THR A 3 -34.00 30.30 -61.46
N SER A 4 -33.58 29.05 -61.51
CA SER A 4 -33.47 28.18 -60.34
C SER A 4 -32.19 28.53 -59.59
N THR A 5 -32.35 29.08 -58.39
CA THR A 5 -31.26 29.35 -57.47
C THR A 5 -31.00 28.06 -56.64
N SER A 6 -29.99 27.32 -57.04
CA SER A 6 -29.52 26.17 -56.27
C SER A 6 -28.87 26.64 -54.97
N LYS A 7 -29.54 26.47 -53.85
CA LYS A 7 -28.95 26.63 -52.51
C LYS A 7 -28.01 25.45 -52.24
N ARG A 8 -26.72 25.67 -52.35
CA ARG A 8 -25.71 24.69 -51.88
C ARG A 8 -25.75 24.65 -50.38
N LEU A 9 -26.24 23.54 -49.88
CA LEU A 9 -26.18 23.25 -48.45
C LEU A 9 -24.73 22.92 -48.09
N ARG A 10 -24.07 23.84 -47.38
CA ARG A 10 -22.73 23.62 -46.83
C ARG A 10 -22.87 22.80 -45.58
N TRP A 11 -22.50 21.54 -45.64
CA TRP A 11 -22.34 20.71 -44.47
C TRP A 11 -21.06 21.13 -43.76
N ASN A 12 -21.18 21.81 -42.64
CA ASN A 12 -20.05 22.00 -41.73
C ASN A 12 -19.84 20.70 -40.97
N VAL A 13 -18.94 19.89 -41.44
CA VAL A 13 -18.45 18.74 -40.66
C VAL A 13 -17.55 19.30 -39.60
N ALA A 14 -18.09 19.46 -38.39
CA ALA A 14 -17.29 19.74 -37.22
C ALA A 14 -16.58 18.43 -36.83
N ILE A 15 -15.30 18.33 -37.16
CA ILE A 15 -14.44 17.26 -36.69
C ILE A 15 -14.11 17.60 -35.25
N TRP A 16 -14.79 16.95 -34.30
CA TRP A 16 -14.40 16.97 -32.92
C TRP A 16 -13.21 16.04 -32.78
N LEU A 17 -12.00 16.58 -32.71
CA LEU A 17 -10.84 15.89 -32.21
C LEU A 17 -11.04 15.73 -30.71
N ALA A 18 -11.54 14.55 -30.30
CA ALA A 18 -11.47 14.14 -28.94
C ALA A 18 -9.97 13.94 -28.62
N ALA A 19 -9.34 14.95 -28.05
CA ALA A 19 -8.05 14.80 -27.42
C ALA A 19 -8.26 13.84 -26.24
N GLY A 20 -8.01 12.56 -26.46
CA GLY A 20 -7.97 11.57 -25.41
C GLY A 20 -6.89 12.00 -24.44
N LEU A 21 -7.28 12.52 -23.26
CA LEU A 21 -6.36 12.74 -22.18
C LEU A 21 -5.95 11.35 -21.69
N PHE A 22 -4.82 10.85 -22.18
CA PHE A 22 -4.16 9.70 -21.59
C PHE A 22 -3.64 10.14 -20.24
N MET A 23 -4.43 9.89 -19.18
CA MET A 23 -3.89 9.87 -17.85
C MET A 23 -2.99 8.64 -17.76
N THR A 24 -1.70 8.81 -18.01
CA THR A 24 -0.70 7.89 -17.51
C THR A 24 -0.76 8.03 -16.01
N SER A 25 -1.49 7.13 -15.34
CA SER A 25 -1.27 6.90 -13.94
C SER A 25 0.15 6.40 -13.81
N THR A 26 1.08 7.32 -13.57
CA THR A 26 2.34 6.96 -12.93
C THR A 26 1.91 6.29 -11.64
N ALA A 27 2.09 4.98 -11.55
CA ALA A 27 2.03 4.31 -10.27
C ALA A 27 3.04 5.05 -9.39
N GLY A 28 2.54 5.98 -8.56
CA GLY A 28 3.36 6.73 -7.65
C GLY A 28 4.09 5.70 -6.82
N MET A 29 5.41 5.70 -6.87
CA MET A 29 6.22 4.94 -5.94
C MET A 29 5.69 5.31 -4.56
N ALA A 30 5.25 4.32 -3.77
CA ALA A 30 4.77 4.55 -2.42
C ALA A 30 5.88 5.24 -1.65
N SER A 31 5.78 6.56 -1.48
CA SER A 31 6.69 7.34 -0.66
C SER A 31 6.02 7.45 0.71
N GLY A 32 6.30 6.49 1.55
CA GLY A 32 5.82 6.46 2.93
C GLY A 32 6.99 6.38 3.90
N PRO A 33 6.73 6.56 5.20
CA PRO A 33 7.74 6.39 6.24
C PRO A 33 8.23 4.94 6.36
N ILE A 34 7.40 3.97 5.96
CA ILE A 34 7.72 2.54 5.94
C ILE A 34 7.62 2.05 4.50
N LEU A 35 8.74 1.63 3.94
CA LEU A 35 8.85 1.14 2.56
C LEU A 35 9.48 -0.25 2.56
N PRO A 36 8.82 -1.28 2.00
CA PRO A 36 9.44 -2.57 1.77
C PRO A 36 10.66 -2.44 0.85
N ASP A 37 11.66 -3.29 1.04
CA ASP A 37 12.79 -3.35 0.13
C ASP A 37 12.34 -3.93 -1.22
N PRO A 38 12.43 -3.19 -2.33
CA PRO A 38 12.00 -3.67 -3.64
C PRO A 38 12.85 -4.84 -4.16
N LYS A 39 14.01 -5.08 -3.55
CA LYS A 39 14.91 -6.20 -3.89
C LYS A 39 14.74 -7.41 -2.99
N ALA A 40 13.90 -7.30 -1.95
CA ALA A 40 13.62 -8.41 -1.07
C ALA A 40 13.00 -9.59 -1.82
N GLU A 41 13.32 -10.80 -1.40
CA GLU A 41 12.60 -11.98 -1.86
C GLU A 41 11.11 -11.88 -1.46
N ALA A 42 10.21 -12.39 -2.28
CA ALA A 42 8.75 -12.30 -2.05
C ALA A 42 8.34 -12.75 -0.64
N ARG A 43 9.01 -13.77 -0.09
CA ARG A 43 8.76 -14.28 1.27
C ARG A 43 9.21 -13.34 2.39
N HIS A 44 9.97 -12.29 2.08
CA HIS A 44 10.45 -11.27 3.03
C HIS A 44 9.88 -9.88 2.73
N HIS A 45 9.00 -9.79 1.73
CA HIS A 45 8.42 -8.53 1.27
C HIS A 45 7.06 -8.29 1.94
N PRO A 46 6.98 -7.49 3.01
CA PRO A 46 5.72 -7.17 3.67
C PRO A 46 4.85 -6.27 2.79
N GLN A 47 3.56 -6.24 3.08
CA GLN A 47 2.62 -5.35 2.41
C GLN A 47 2.26 -4.20 3.35
N ILE A 48 2.28 -2.99 2.84
CA ILE A 48 1.96 -1.79 3.61
C ILE A 48 0.58 -1.28 3.16
N GLU A 49 -0.29 -1.12 4.12
CA GLU A 49 -1.61 -0.51 3.97
C GLU A 49 -1.73 0.70 4.89
N GLU A 50 -2.78 1.45 4.74
CA GLU A 50 -3.13 2.55 5.63
C GLU A 50 -4.51 2.30 6.23
N THR A 51 -4.63 2.46 7.54
CA THR A 51 -5.91 2.35 8.24
C THR A 51 -6.78 3.57 7.96
N ALA A 52 -8.07 3.49 8.29
CA ALA A 52 -9.02 4.59 8.06
C ALA A 52 -8.61 5.91 8.73
N ASN A 53 -7.87 5.84 9.85
CA ASN A 53 -7.33 7.01 10.55
C ASN A 53 -5.88 7.34 10.18
N GLY A 54 -5.38 6.76 9.09
CA GLY A 54 -4.08 7.10 8.52
C GLY A 54 -2.87 6.51 9.26
N ILE A 55 -3.05 5.43 10.02
CA ILE A 55 -1.95 4.69 10.66
C ILE A 55 -1.38 3.68 9.66
N PRO A 56 -0.06 3.63 9.44
CA PRO A 56 0.55 2.58 8.66
C PRO A 56 0.27 1.20 9.26
N LEU A 57 -0.27 0.30 8.43
CA LEU A 57 -0.55 -1.09 8.77
C LEU A 57 0.36 -2.00 7.95
N VAL A 58 1.27 -2.67 8.61
CA VAL A 58 2.22 -3.59 7.99
C VAL A 58 1.68 -5.00 8.08
N ASN A 59 1.20 -5.55 6.97
CA ASN A 59 0.91 -6.98 6.87
C ASN A 59 2.25 -7.71 6.74
N ILE A 60 2.75 -8.19 7.86
CA ILE A 60 4.03 -8.91 7.93
C ILE A 60 3.99 -10.20 7.12
N THR A 61 5.15 -10.69 6.72
CA THR A 61 5.27 -11.91 5.92
C THR A 61 4.91 -13.15 6.73
N ALA A 62 4.51 -14.21 6.03
CA ALA A 62 4.22 -15.50 6.65
C ALA A 62 5.41 -15.98 7.50
N PRO A 63 5.15 -16.48 8.73
CA PRO A 63 6.22 -17.01 9.54
C PRO A 63 6.75 -18.33 8.98
N SER A 64 8.04 -18.56 9.15
CA SER A 64 8.69 -19.84 8.88
C SER A 64 8.12 -20.96 9.77
N SER A 65 8.53 -22.20 9.53
CA SER A 65 8.17 -23.34 10.41
C SER A 65 8.60 -23.13 11.86
N GLY A 66 9.68 -22.38 12.08
CA GLY A 66 10.15 -21.97 13.41
C GLY A 66 9.35 -20.81 14.04
N GLY A 67 8.41 -20.21 13.30
CA GLY A 67 7.58 -19.11 13.78
C GLY A 67 8.22 -17.72 13.63
N VAL A 68 9.20 -17.57 12.74
CA VAL A 68 9.86 -16.30 12.49
C VAL A 68 9.31 -15.65 11.21
N SER A 69 8.73 -14.47 11.34
CA SER A 69 8.39 -13.58 10.22
C SER A 69 9.56 -12.63 10.00
N ARG A 70 10.22 -12.72 8.85
CA ARG A 70 11.31 -11.80 8.45
C ARG A 70 10.79 -10.84 7.40
N ASN A 71 10.93 -9.56 7.68
CA ASN A 71 10.44 -8.47 6.84
C ASN A 71 11.61 -7.56 6.49
N GLU A 72 11.81 -7.30 5.20
CA GLU A 72 12.90 -6.47 4.70
C GLU A 72 12.35 -5.14 4.19
N TYR A 73 12.96 -4.05 4.62
CA TYR A 73 12.55 -2.70 4.31
C TYR A 73 13.70 -1.87 3.76
N GLU A 74 13.41 -1.04 2.79
CA GLU A 74 14.30 0.05 2.39
C GLU A 74 14.36 1.13 3.47
N THR A 75 13.19 1.49 4.02
CA THR A 75 13.06 2.41 5.17
C THR A 75 12.00 1.89 6.15
N PHE A 76 12.25 2.08 7.43
CA PHE A 76 11.32 1.75 8.50
C PHE A 76 11.30 2.88 9.53
N ASN A 77 10.51 3.92 9.25
CA ASN A 77 10.35 5.06 10.13
C ASN A 77 8.93 5.05 10.69
N VAL A 78 8.81 4.92 12.00
CA VAL A 78 7.52 4.96 12.68
C VAL A 78 7.15 6.42 12.91
N PRO A 79 6.05 6.93 12.29
CA PRO A 79 5.63 8.31 12.47
C PRO A 79 5.13 8.56 13.90
N ASP A 80 4.96 9.81 14.28
CA ASP A 80 4.46 10.25 15.60
C ASP A 80 3.10 9.63 15.98
N LYS A 81 2.23 9.41 14.99
CA LYS A 81 0.94 8.74 15.16
C LYS A 81 1.04 7.22 15.33
N GLY A 82 2.23 6.64 15.18
CA GLY A 82 2.50 5.22 15.36
C GLY A 82 2.38 4.40 14.09
N ALA A 83 2.62 3.09 14.22
CA ALA A 83 2.45 2.10 13.18
C ALA A 83 2.02 0.76 13.79
N ILE A 84 1.41 -0.11 12.99
CA ILE A 84 0.90 -1.42 13.43
C ILE A 84 1.57 -2.51 12.60
N LEU A 85 2.16 -3.50 13.27
CA LEU A 85 2.57 -4.77 12.66
C LEU A 85 1.41 -5.76 12.78
N ASN A 86 0.82 -6.15 11.67
CA ASN A 86 -0.33 -7.05 11.66
C ASN A 86 0.11 -8.52 11.73
N ASN A 87 0.12 -9.05 12.95
CA ASN A 87 0.46 -10.44 13.28
C ASN A 87 -0.79 -11.29 13.60
N SER A 88 -1.92 -10.93 13.03
CA SER A 88 -3.18 -11.65 13.24
C SER A 88 -3.74 -12.17 11.92
N TYR A 89 -4.25 -13.39 11.92
CA TYR A 89 -4.98 -13.95 10.77
C TYR A 89 -6.49 -13.67 10.81
N THR A 90 -6.98 -13.07 11.91
CA THR A 90 -8.38 -12.70 12.11
C THR A 90 -8.52 -11.22 12.38
N LEU A 91 -9.75 -10.71 12.33
CA LEU A 91 -10.09 -9.37 12.77
C LEU A 91 -9.56 -9.15 14.20
N SER A 92 -8.78 -8.11 14.39
CA SER A 92 -8.16 -7.80 15.68
C SER A 92 -8.39 -6.36 16.09
N LYS A 93 -8.58 -6.14 17.37
CA LYS A 93 -8.65 -4.81 17.96
C LYS A 93 -7.24 -4.31 18.24
N THR A 94 -6.98 -3.06 17.82
CA THR A 94 -5.73 -2.34 18.10
C THR A 94 -6.03 -1.08 18.90
N GLU A 95 -5.04 -0.57 19.60
CA GLU A 95 -5.15 0.70 20.32
C GLU A 95 -5.03 1.89 19.37
N LEU A 96 -4.16 1.77 18.35
CA LEU A 96 -3.88 2.87 17.43
C LEU A 96 -4.98 3.09 16.36
N ALA A 97 -5.66 2.03 15.91
CA ALA A 97 -6.57 2.12 14.77
C ALA A 97 -7.93 1.43 14.97
N GLY A 98 -8.23 0.97 16.18
CA GLY A 98 -9.43 0.19 16.41
C GLY A 98 -9.34 -1.19 15.76
N TYR A 99 -10.41 -1.64 15.08
CA TYR A 99 -10.40 -2.96 14.45
C TYR A 99 -9.68 -2.92 13.08
N VAL A 100 -8.74 -3.85 12.91
CA VAL A 100 -8.04 -4.09 11.65
C VAL A 100 -8.33 -5.50 11.14
N GLN A 101 -8.37 -5.64 9.82
CA GLN A 101 -8.59 -6.94 9.17
C GLN A 101 -7.41 -7.88 9.42
N GLY A 102 -7.68 -9.18 9.35
CA GLY A 102 -6.63 -10.19 9.42
C GLY A 102 -5.63 -10.06 8.28
N ASN A 103 -4.38 -10.39 8.56
CA ASN A 103 -3.31 -10.43 7.60
C ASN A 103 -3.42 -11.71 6.74
N ASN A 104 -3.64 -11.56 5.44
CA ASN A 104 -3.80 -12.68 4.51
C ASN A 104 -2.53 -13.53 4.34
N ASN A 105 -1.37 -13.02 4.76
CA ASN A 105 -0.12 -13.79 4.75
C ASN A 105 -0.07 -14.83 5.88
N MET A 106 -0.95 -14.73 6.87
CA MET A 106 -0.99 -15.62 8.02
C MET A 106 -1.89 -16.83 7.74
N ALA A 107 -1.31 -18.03 7.68
CA ALA A 107 -2.07 -19.28 7.62
C ALA A 107 -2.36 -19.79 9.04
N GLU A 108 -3.32 -19.21 9.72
CA GLU A 108 -3.80 -19.60 11.08
C GLU A 108 -2.73 -19.66 12.19
N ARG A 109 -1.51 -19.21 11.88
CA ARG A 109 -0.43 -19.18 12.87
C ARG A 109 0.28 -17.83 12.86
N PRO A 110 0.09 -17.01 13.89
CA PRO A 110 0.86 -15.79 14.06
C PRO A 110 2.34 -16.09 14.30
N ALA A 111 3.19 -15.15 13.94
CA ALA A 111 4.62 -15.24 14.21
C ALA A 111 4.88 -15.22 15.72
N LYS A 112 5.88 -15.96 16.14
CA LYS A 112 6.42 -15.92 17.52
C LYS A 112 7.49 -14.84 17.64
N ILE A 113 8.18 -14.58 16.53
CA ILE A 113 9.25 -13.59 16.42
C ILE A 113 9.01 -12.82 15.12
N ILE A 114 9.04 -11.51 15.21
CA ILE A 114 9.00 -10.60 14.06
C ILE A 114 10.36 -9.94 13.94
N VAL A 115 11.02 -10.16 12.80
CA VAL A 115 12.29 -9.52 12.46
C VAL A 115 12.02 -8.47 11.40
N ASN A 116 12.30 -7.23 11.72
CA ASN A 116 12.27 -6.11 10.78
C ASN A 116 13.71 -5.72 10.46
N GLU A 117 14.13 -5.97 9.23
CA GLU A 117 15.47 -5.67 8.75
C GLU A 117 15.41 -4.46 7.81
N VAL A 118 16.20 -3.44 8.10
CA VAL A 118 16.33 -2.26 7.25
C VAL A 118 17.58 -2.39 6.41
N THR A 119 17.40 -2.47 5.10
CA THR A 119 18.48 -2.67 4.12
C THR A 119 18.95 -1.36 3.49
N GLY A 120 18.16 -0.30 3.60
CA GLY A 120 18.52 1.03 3.09
C GLY A 120 19.61 1.71 3.91
N ALA A 121 20.23 2.72 3.32
CA ALA A 121 21.36 3.44 3.91
C ALA A 121 20.96 4.50 4.97
N GLY A 122 19.67 4.83 5.06
CA GLY A 122 19.17 5.86 5.98
C GLY A 122 18.98 5.35 7.41
N PRO A 123 18.99 6.25 8.40
CA PRO A 123 18.67 5.88 9.79
C PRO A 123 17.19 5.53 9.92
N THR A 124 16.87 4.68 10.89
CA THR A 124 15.49 4.41 11.32
C THR A 124 15.10 5.40 12.41
N SER A 125 13.92 6.01 12.29
CA SER A 125 13.31 6.81 13.35
C SER A 125 12.12 6.11 13.97
N MET A 126 11.92 6.31 15.27
CA MET A 126 10.81 5.78 16.07
C MET A 126 10.16 6.96 16.81
N ASP A 127 9.32 7.71 16.10
CA ASP A 127 8.72 8.92 16.64
C ASP A 127 7.37 8.65 17.36
N GLY A 128 6.79 7.49 17.12
CA GLY A 128 5.54 7.03 17.71
C GLY A 128 5.61 5.59 18.21
N PHE A 129 4.45 5.07 18.64
CA PHE A 129 4.34 3.70 19.11
C PHE A 129 4.34 2.71 17.96
N LEU A 130 5.00 1.59 18.14
CA LEU A 130 4.90 0.42 17.29
C LEU A 130 4.03 -0.63 18.01
N GLU A 131 2.85 -0.85 17.49
CA GLU A 131 1.89 -1.84 18.00
C GLU A 131 1.98 -3.14 17.21
N VAL A 132 1.78 -4.26 17.87
CA VAL A 132 1.62 -5.57 17.22
C VAL A 132 0.18 -6.02 17.38
N ALA A 133 -0.55 -6.15 16.28
CA ALA A 133 -1.91 -6.67 16.28
C ALA A 133 -1.92 -8.19 16.39
N GLY A 134 -2.82 -8.71 17.21
CA GLY A 134 -2.99 -10.14 17.45
C GLY A 134 -2.61 -10.58 18.85
N ASN A 135 -2.79 -11.87 19.12
CA ASN A 135 -2.66 -12.43 20.49
C ASN A 135 -1.22 -12.89 20.82
N ARG A 136 -0.27 -12.70 19.89
CA ARG A 136 1.13 -13.09 20.06
C ARG A 136 2.04 -12.10 19.35
N ALA A 137 3.01 -11.67 20.04
CA ALA A 137 4.38 -11.34 19.70
C ALA A 137 5.12 -10.96 20.95
#